data_271be73ab8d15660a2289520b466add5
#
_entry.id   271be73ab8d15660a2289520b466add5
#
_cell.length_a   1.000
_cell.length_b   1.000
_cell.length_c   1.000
_cell.angle_alpha   90.00
_cell.angle_beta   90.00
_cell.angle_gamma   90.00
#
_symmetry.space_group_name_H-M   'P 1'
#
loop_
_entity.id
_entity.type
_entity.pdbx_description
1 polymer ?
#
loop_
_entity_poly.entity_id
_entity_poly.type
_entity_poly.pdbx_seq_one_letter_code
_entity_poly.pdbx_strand_id
1 'polypeptide(L)'
;MKYLLLLLAIPFLSASDCGNKKEKEAVAGNSDTTALPACVQKLIDDAKKEEPPMPPVQVDEYVYKGKKVYLFTAQCCDFYNMVYDDSCKTLCAPSGGFTGKGDGKCPDFDSTAKLVRTIWKNPANK
;
A
#
# COMPACT_ATOMS: atom_id res chain seq x y z
N MET A 1 3.97 13.50 -78.37
CA MET A 1 3.12 12.29 -78.31
C MET A 1 2.59 12.20 -76.89
N LYS A 2 1.31 12.17 -76.85
CA LYS A 2 0.40 12.29 -75.71
C LYS A 2 0.44 11.05 -74.85
N TYR A 3 0.67 11.17 -73.56
CA TYR A 3 0.29 10.14 -72.60
C TYR A 3 -0.61 10.69 -71.51
N LEU A 4 -1.79 10.22 -71.54
CA LEU A 4 -2.95 10.51 -70.73
C LEU A 4 -2.73 9.96 -69.32
N LEU A 5 -2.69 10.83 -68.32
CA LEU A 5 -2.65 10.49 -66.92
C LEU A 5 -4.04 10.10 -66.41
N LEU A 6 -4.22 8.84 -66.10
CA LEU A 6 -5.39 8.32 -65.43
C LEU A 6 -5.16 8.31 -63.92
N LEU A 7 -5.77 9.28 -63.24
CA LEU A 7 -5.82 9.36 -61.80
C LEU A 7 -6.85 8.40 -61.25
N LEU A 8 -6.40 7.30 -60.65
CA LEU A 8 -7.24 6.42 -59.84
C LEU A 8 -7.20 6.90 -58.39
N ALA A 9 -8.26 7.59 -57.99
CA ALA A 9 -8.51 7.93 -56.61
C ALA A 9 -9.08 6.74 -55.88
N ILE A 10 -8.33 6.18 -54.94
CA ILE A 10 -8.80 5.16 -54.01
C ILE A 10 -9.20 5.84 -52.72
N PRO A 11 -10.46 5.77 -52.29
CA PRO A 11 -10.82 6.24 -50.94
C PRO A 11 -10.40 5.18 -49.91
N PHE A 12 -9.42 5.50 -49.12
CA PHE A 12 -9.11 4.77 -47.89
C PHE A 12 -10.22 5.04 -46.87
N LEU A 13 -11.12 4.11 -46.69
CA LEU A 13 -11.97 4.04 -45.50
C LEU A 13 -11.11 3.47 -44.38
N SER A 14 -10.54 4.34 -43.57
CA SER A 14 -9.98 3.96 -42.28
C SER A 14 -11.11 3.85 -41.28
N ALA A 15 -11.60 2.65 -41.06
CA ALA A 15 -12.38 2.34 -39.87
C ALA A 15 -11.44 2.32 -38.68
N SER A 16 -11.35 3.44 -37.95
CA SER A 16 -10.70 3.49 -36.65
C SER A 16 -11.64 2.84 -35.62
N ASP A 17 -11.41 1.57 -35.36
CA ASP A 17 -11.98 0.88 -34.22
C ASP A 17 -11.29 1.42 -32.95
N CYS A 18 -11.90 2.43 -32.34
CA CYS A 18 -11.53 2.91 -31.01
C CYS A 18 -11.97 1.86 -29.99
N GLY A 19 -11.15 0.83 -29.80
CA GLY A 19 -11.21 -0.04 -28.66
C GLY A 19 -11.08 0.80 -27.39
N ASN A 20 -12.20 0.99 -26.70
CA ASN A 20 -12.32 1.69 -25.44
C ASN A 20 -11.60 0.89 -24.34
N LYS A 21 -10.28 0.99 -24.30
CA LYS A 21 -9.48 0.58 -23.16
C LYS A 21 -9.78 1.59 -22.07
N LYS A 22 -10.69 1.26 -21.18
CA LYS A 22 -10.85 1.94 -19.90
C LYS A 22 -9.56 1.75 -19.12
N GLU A 23 -8.63 2.64 -19.35
CA GLU A 23 -7.57 2.96 -18.42
C GLU A 23 -8.26 3.50 -17.18
N LYS A 24 -8.29 2.70 -16.12
CA LYS A 24 -8.66 3.17 -14.80
C LYS A 24 -7.55 4.12 -14.38
N GLU A 25 -7.71 5.39 -14.69
CA GLU A 25 -7.07 6.44 -13.94
C GLU A 25 -7.40 6.18 -12.47
N ALA A 26 -6.35 5.90 -11.70
CA ALA A 26 -6.41 5.95 -10.26
C ALA A 26 -6.67 7.41 -9.89
N VAL A 27 -7.94 7.77 -9.82
CA VAL A 27 -8.39 9.00 -9.19
C VAL A 27 -7.78 8.95 -7.79
N ALA A 28 -6.90 9.91 -7.49
CA ALA A 28 -6.53 10.26 -6.13
C ALA A 28 -7.80 10.70 -5.42
N GLY A 29 -8.61 9.73 -5.03
CA GLY A 29 -9.80 9.90 -4.24
C GLY A 29 -9.38 10.43 -2.90
N ASN A 30 -9.81 11.62 -2.60
CA ASN A 30 -9.91 12.18 -1.27
C ASN A 30 -10.55 11.10 -0.38
N SER A 31 -9.73 10.30 0.30
CA SER A 31 -10.20 9.18 1.10
C SER A 31 -10.88 9.74 2.34
N ASP A 32 -12.18 9.66 2.34
CA ASP A 32 -12.99 9.73 3.57
C ASP A 32 -12.47 8.66 4.54
N THR A 33 -12.05 9.09 5.71
CA THR A 33 -10.94 8.63 6.53
C THR A 33 -11.32 7.58 7.55
N THR A 34 -12.31 6.74 7.32
CA THR A 34 -12.77 5.75 8.30
C THR A 34 -12.52 4.29 7.92
N ALA A 35 -12.32 3.98 6.64
CA ALA A 35 -12.07 2.61 6.21
C ALA A 35 -10.57 2.26 6.26
N LEU A 36 -10.25 1.10 6.84
CA LEU A 36 -8.90 0.54 6.79
C LEU A 36 -8.52 0.21 5.33
N PRO A 37 -7.25 0.43 4.94
CA PRO A 37 -6.76 -0.12 3.67
C PRO A 37 -6.98 -1.64 3.63
N ALA A 38 -7.43 -2.14 2.49
CA ALA A 38 -7.81 -3.57 2.35
C ALA A 38 -6.66 -4.52 2.72
N CYS A 39 -5.42 -4.16 2.39
CA CYS A 39 -4.27 -4.98 2.74
C CYS A 39 -3.97 -4.97 4.24
N VAL A 40 -4.16 -3.83 4.94
CA VAL A 40 -4.03 -3.73 6.39
C VAL A 40 -5.08 -4.60 7.09
N GLN A 41 -6.34 -4.50 6.63
CA GLN A 41 -7.43 -5.34 7.13
C GLN A 41 -7.10 -6.82 6.99
N LYS A 42 -6.60 -7.22 5.82
CA LYS A 42 -6.19 -8.60 5.57
C LYS A 42 -5.10 -9.08 6.52
N LEU A 43 -4.05 -8.29 6.75
CA LEU A 43 -2.97 -8.64 7.68
C LEU A 43 -3.49 -8.84 9.12
N ILE A 44 -4.41 -7.97 9.57
CA ILE A 44 -5.03 -8.09 10.89
C ILE A 44 -5.88 -9.35 10.97
N ASP A 45 -6.66 -9.67 9.94
CA ASP A 45 -7.54 -10.82 9.92
C ASP A 45 -6.75 -12.14 9.79
N ASP A 46 -5.64 -12.14 9.10
CA ASP A 46 -4.73 -13.29 9.03
C ASP A 46 -4.10 -13.54 10.41
N ALA A 47 -3.61 -12.50 11.08
CA ALA A 47 -3.04 -12.63 12.42
C ALA A 47 -4.04 -13.11 13.50
N LYS A 48 -5.33 -12.81 13.34
CA LYS A 48 -6.39 -13.34 14.21
C LYS A 48 -6.66 -14.84 14.01
N LYS A 49 -6.30 -15.40 12.85
CA LYS A 49 -6.50 -16.81 12.51
C LYS A 49 -5.32 -17.69 12.89
N GLU A 50 -4.20 -17.10 13.26
CA GLU A 50 -3.03 -17.84 13.75
C GLU A 50 -3.36 -18.58 15.05
N GLU A 51 -2.60 -19.61 15.36
CA GLU A 51 -2.71 -20.36 16.62
C GLU A 51 -1.38 -20.38 17.37
N PRO A 52 -1.29 -19.67 18.51
CA PRO A 52 -2.33 -18.80 19.11
C PRO A 52 -2.56 -17.52 18.30
N PRO A 53 -3.77 -16.92 18.35
CA PRO A 53 -4.06 -15.68 17.66
C PRO A 53 -3.16 -14.54 18.11
N MET A 54 -2.55 -13.83 17.15
CA MET A 54 -1.59 -12.77 17.45
C MET A 54 -1.86 -11.48 16.65
N PRO A 55 -3.09 -10.92 16.71
CA PRO A 55 -3.36 -9.65 16.08
C PRO A 55 -2.52 -8.54 16.75
N PRO A 56 -2.14 -7.49 16.03
CA PRO A 56 -1.41 -6.37 16.63
C PRO A 56 -2.21 -5.72 17.76
N VAL A 57 -1.54 -4.98 18.64
CA VAL A 57 -2.19 -4.12 19.64
C VAL A 57 -2.85 -2.92 18.96
N GLN A 58 -2.12 -2.34 18.01
CA GLN A 58 -2.58 -1.18 17.25
C GLN A 58 -1.85 -1.11 15.91
N VAL A 59 -2.45 -0.38 14.96
CA VAL A 59 -1.85 -0.05 13.68
C VAL A 59 -1.89 1.46 13.50
N ASP A 60 -0.72 2.03 13.27
CA ASP A 60 -0.52 3.45 13.06
C ASP A 60 -0.07 3.75 11.63
N GLU A 61 -0.65 4.79 11.05
CA GLU A 61 -0.22 5.34 9.77
C GLU A 61 0.86 6.40 10.00
N TYR A 62 1.98 6.25 9.29
CA TYR A 62 3.12 7.18 9.30
C TYR A 62 3.47 7.66 7.89
N VAL A 63 4.17 8.78 7.82
CA VAL A 63 4.96 9.17 6.65
C VAL A 63 6.43 8.93 7.00
N TYR A 64 7.09 8.02 6.26
CA TYR A 64 8.50 7.68 6.41
C TYR A 64 9.21 7.78 5.07
N LYS A 65 10.28 8.59 5.02
CA LYS A 65 11.02 8.89 3.77
C LYS A 65 10.11 9.33 2.61
N GLY A 66 9.09 10.15 2.94
CA GLY A 66 8.14 10.69 1.97
C GLY A 66 7.07 9.70 1.49
N LYS A 67 7.00 8.50 2.06
CA LYS A 67 6.03 7.46 1.72
C LYS A 67 5.11 7.15 2.88
N LYS A 68 3.87 6.78 2.58
CA LYS A 68 2.92 6.26 3.55
C LYS A 68 3.34 4.84 3.95
N VAL A 69 3.38 4.59 5.24
CA VAL A 69 3.71 3.29 5.81
C VAL A 69 2.81 3.00 7.02
N TYR A 70 2.73 1.74 7.41
CA TYR A 70 1.91 1.27 8.53
C TYR A 70 2.78 0.54 9.55
N LEU A 71 2.79 1.03 10.78
CA LEU A 71 3.46 0.37 11.90
C LEU A 71 2.45 -0.50 12.65
N PHE A 72 2.73 -1.78 12.71
CA PHE A 72 1.98 -2.77 13.48
C PHE A 72 2.69 -3.02 14.81
N THR A 73 2.08 -2.57 15.89
CA THR A 73 2.60 -2.80 17.24
C THR A 73 2.23 -4.20 17.70
N ALA A 74 3.22 -5.02 18.00
CA ALA A 74 3.04 -6.39 18.46
C ALA A 74 2.48 -6.46 19.90
N GLN A 75 1.88 -7.61 20.26
CA GLN A 75 1.26 -7.81 21.59
C GLN A 75 2.27 -7.95 22.70
N CYS A 76 3.45 -8.46 22.43
CA CYS A 76 4.49 -8.74 23.41
C CYS A 76 5.87 -8.34 22.92
N CYS A 77 6.71 -8.14 23.89
CA CYS A 77 8.04 -7.55 23.86
C CYS A 77 9.07 -8.28 23.00
N ASP A 78 8.93 -9.59 22.78
CA ASP A 78 9.86 -10.38 21.96
C ASP A 78 9.50 -10.41 20.48
N PHE A 79 8.35 -9.85 20.11
CA PHE A 79 7.94 -9.73 18.72
C PHE A 79 8.36 -8.40 18.13
N TYR A 80 8.65 -8.42 16.83
CA TYR A 80 8.97 -7.22 16.08
C TYR A 80 7.74 -6.33 15.86
N ASN A 81 7.89 -5.05 16.06
CA ASN A 81 6.95 -4.04 15.59
C ASN A 81 7.22 -3.79 14.11
N MET A 82 6.38 -4.35 13.24
CA MET A 82 6.64 -4.40 11.81
C MET A 82 6.13 -3.17 11.09
N VAL A 83 6.93 -2.63 10.17
CA VAL A 83 6.54 -1.57 9.24
C VAL A 83 6.28 -2.17 7.87
N TYR A 84 5.13 -1.82 7.31
CA TYR A 84 4.69 -2.20 5.96
C TYR A 84 4.51 -0.97 5.10
N ASP A 85 4.76 -1.09 3.79
CA ASP A 85 4.44 -0.04 2.82
C ASP A 85 2.92 0.02 2.53
N ASP A 86 2.51 0.92 1.64
CA ASP A 86 1.12 1.10 1.22
C ASP A 86 0.52 -0.10 0.46
N SER A 87 1.38 -1.00 -0.03
CA SER A 87 1.02 -2.30 -0.61
C SER A 87 1.05 -3.44 0.41
N CYS A 88 1.30 -3.11 1.69
CA CYS A 88 1.48 -4.07 2.79
C CYS A 88 2.64 -5.06 2.60
N LYS A 89 3.67 -4.65 1.87
CA LYS A 89 4.94 -5.36 1.83
C LYS A 89 5.78 -4.96 3.05
N THR A 90 6.36 -5.93 3.71
CA THR A 90 7.26 -5.70 4.85
C THR A 90 8.47 -4.84 4.44
N LEU A 91 8.73 -3.77 5.19
CA LEU A 91 9.89 -2.92 5.03
C LEU A 91 10.98 -3.23 6.06
N CYS A 92 10.63 -3.16 7.34
CA CYS A 92 11.56 -3.28 8.46
C CYS A 92 10.81 -3.40 9.78
N ALA A 93 11.56 -3.59 10.85
CA ALA A 93 11.07 -3.51 12.22
C ALA A 93 11.93 -2.51 13.02
N PRO A 94 11.45 -1.28 13.30
CA PRO A 94 12.21 -0.29 14.03
C PRO A 94 12.43 -0.65 15.51
N SER A 95 11.57 -1.48 16.08
CA SER A 95 11.64 -1.87 17.49
C SER A 95 11.10 -3.28 17.71
N GLY A 96 11.16 -3.74 18.96
CA GLY A 96 10.78 -5.10 19.32
C GLY A 96 11.87 -6.13 19.05
N GLY A 97 11.50 -7.41 19.05
CA GLY A 97 12.44 -8.51 19.03
C GLY A 97 13.16 -8.68 20.37
N PHE A 98 13.96 -9.74 20.50
CA PHE A 98 14.63 -10.09 21.77
C PHE A 98 15.48 -8.96 22.36
N THR A 99 16.10 -8.12 21.53
CA THR A 99 16.92 -7.00 22.00
C THR A 99 16.15 -5.68 22.17
N GLY A 100 14.89 -5.62 21.73
CA GLY A 100 14.08 -4.42 21.67
C GLY A 100 14.48 -3.41 20.56
N LYS A 101 15.57 -3.67 19.85
CA LYS A 101 16.18 -2.71 18.88
C LYS A 101 15.70 -2.90 17.44
N GLY A 102 14.71 -3.77 17.23
CA GLY A 102 14.23 -4.08 15.90
C GLY A 102 15.21 -4.92 15.08
N ASP A 103 15.03 -4.90 13.75
CA ASP A 103 15.82 -5.69 12.80
C ASP A 103 17.01 -4.94 12.19
N GLY A 104 17.23 -3.69 12.60
CA GLY A 104 18.32 -2.83 12.16
C GLY A 104 18.19 -2.24 10.75
N LYS A 105 17.10 -2.53 10.02
CA LYS A 105 16.92 -2.05 8.63
C LYS A 105 16.41 -0.61 8.54
N CYS A 106 15.77 -0.11 9.59
CA CYS A 106 15.28 1.27 9.66
C CYS A 106 15.62 1.91 11.02
N PRO A 107 16.91 2.08 11.33
CA PRO A 107 17.36 2.61 12.62
C PRO A 107 16.96 4.08 12.83
N ASP A 108 16.62 4.78 11.75
CA ASP A 108 16.21 6.17 11.73
C ASP A 108 14.68 6.37 11.81
N PHE A 109 13.91 5.28 11.93
CA PHE A 109 12.44 5.37 11.90
C PHE A 109 11.89 6.26 13.00
N ASP A 110 12.29 6.04 14.25
CA ASP A 110 11.78 6.78 15.42
C ASP A 110 12.10 8.28 15.37
N SER A 111 13.19 8.64 14.68
CA SER A 111 13.62 10.04 14.57
C SER A 111 13.09 10.77 13.34
N THR A 112 12.72 10.04 12.28
CA THR A 112 12.37 10.63 10.97
C THR A 112 10.94 10.36 10.53
N ALA A 113 10.32 9.27 10.99
CA ALA A 113 8.93 8.97 10.65
C ALA A 113 7.98 9.92 11.40
N LYS A 114 6.95 10.38 10.69
CA LYS A 114 5.93 11.28 11.24
C LYS A 114 4.62 10.53 11.38
N LEU A 115 4.14 10.39 12.60
CA LEU A 115 2.82 9.82 12.88
C LEU A 115 1.75 10.70 12.23
N VAL A 116 0.88 10.07 11.45
CA VAL A 116 -0.30 10.72 10.86
C VAL A 116 -1.52 10.47 11.76
N ARG A 117 -1.78 9.19 12.06
CA ARG A 117 -2.92 8.80 12.92
C ARG A 117 -2.85 7.32 13.28
N THR A 118 -3.54 6.94 14.34
CA THR A 118 -3.88 5.54 14.60
C THR A 118 -5.09 5.15 13.74
N ILE A 119 -4.94 4.11 12.94
CA ILE A 119 -6.00 3.64 12.03
C ILE A 119 -6.76 2.43 12.58
N TRP A 120 -6.16 1.69 13.52
CA TRP A 120 -6.80 0.54 14.14
C TRP A 120 -6.24 0.28 15.53
N LYS A 121 -7.10 -0.14 16.45
CA LYS A 121 -6.75 -0.65 17.78
C LYS A 121 -7.44 -1.97 18.05
N ASN A 122 -6.73 -2.88 18.71
CA ASN A 122 -7.31 -4.16 19.09
C ASN A 122 -8.38 -3.93 20.17
N PRO A 123 -9.65 -4.30 19.92
CA PRO A 123 -10.72 -4.08 20.89
C PRO A 123 -10.56 -4.92 22.18
N ALA A 124 -9.74 -5.98 22.15
CA ALA A 124 -9.45 -6.80 23.32
C ALA A 124 -8.47 -6.14 24.30
N ASN A 125 -7.73 -5.12 23.86
CA ASN A 125 -6.73 -4.41 24.69
C ASN A 125 -7.32 -3.09 25.23
N LYS A 126 -8.41 -3.19 26.01
CA LYS A 126 -8.99 -2.05 26.75
C LYS A 126 -8.42 -1.98 28.14
#